data_1d04d9e4f32de36b15967daa100e50d7
#
_entry.id   1d04d9e4f32de36b15967daa100e50d7
#
_cell.length_a   1.000
_cell.length_b   1.000
_cell.length_c   1.000
_cell.angle_alpha   90.00
_cell.angle_beta   90.00
_cell.angle_gamma   90.00
#
_symmetry.space_group_name_H-M   'P 1'
#
loop_
_entity.id
_entity.type
_entity.pdbx_description
1 polymer ?
#
loop_
_entity_poly.entity_id
_entity_poly.type
_entity_poly.pdbx_seq_one_letter_code
_entity_poly.pdbx_strand_id
1 'polypeptide(L)'
;MDILQKLTQEFSVKLWQVENAVKLIDDGNTIPFIARYRKEATGSLDDQLLRDLSDRLTYLRNMEEQKEKIIASIEEQELMTDEIMASIESASTLTELEDIYRPFRPKRKTRASVAKAKGLQGLADFLYAQDKNSNQPLVEAEKYLNDEVESVEDALNGAKDIIAEFVSDDPAGRKMLRYSIKNHGNIVVTGAKDELGVYEMYREYTEPISNIASHRVLAFNRGEKEGFLKVNIDYDKITALTILYNLHIKDS
;
A
#
# COMPACT_ATOMS: atom_id res chain seq x y z
N MET A 1 -8.46 15.91 -9.09
CA MET A 1 -9.13 16.30 -7.80
C MET A 1 -8.98 17.81 -7.61
N ASP A 2 -10.02 18.52 -7.13
CA ASP A 2 -9.88 19.93 -6.75
C ASP A 2 -9.23 20.04 -5.36
N ILE A 3 -7.93 20.32 -5.34
CA ILE A 3 -7.12 20.41 -4.13
C ILE A 3 -7.58 21.55 -3.24
N LEU A 4 -7.96 22.70 -3.81
CA LEU A 4 -8.39 23.87 -3.04
C LEU A 4 -9.71 23.62 -2.31
N GLN A 5 -10.68 23.00 -2.98
CA GLN A 5 -11.94 22.60 -2.35
C GLN A 5 -11.72 21.56 -1.25
N LYS A 6 -10.83 20.59 -1.47
CA LYS A 6 -10.51 19.57 -0.47
C LYS A 6 -9.87 20.17 0.78
N LEU A 7 -8.89 21.06 0.61
CA LEU A 7 -8.28 21.78 1.74
C LEU A 7 -9.31 22.63 2.49
N THR A 8 -10.21 23.32 1.76
CA THR A 8 -11.29 24.11 2.33
C THR A 8 -12.18 23.28 3.27
N GLN A 9 -12.54 22.08 2.84
CA GLN A 9 -13.38 21.16 3.63
C GLN A 9 -12.60 20.55 4.82
N GLU A 10 -11.40 20.07 4.59
CA GLU A 10 -10.58 19.40 5.63
C GLU A 10 -10.23 20.35 6.79
N PHE A 11 -9.92 21.62 6.49
CA PHE A 11 -9.55 22.60 7.50
C PHE A 11 -10.72 23.48 7.97
N SER A 12 -11.92 23.30 7.42
CA SER A 12 -13.12 24.09 7.76
C SER A 12 -12.89 25.61 7.63
N VAL A 13 -12.13 26.02 6.62
CA VAL A 13 -11.84 27.43 6.29
C VAL A 13 -12.54 27.85 5.02
N LYS A 14 -12.55 29.15 4.71
CA LYS A 14 -13.17 29.65 3.47
C LYS A 14 -12.25 29.44 2.27
N LEU A 15 -12.82 29.19 1.10
CA LEU A 15 -12.06 28.95 -0.13
C LEU A 15 -11.05 30.05 -0.42
N TRP A 16 -11.46 31.33 -0.32
CA TRP A 16 -10.54 32.44 -0.56
C TRP A 16 -9.33 32.50 0.38
N GLN A 17 -9.47 31.98 1.61
CA GLN A 17 -8.35 31.89 2.57
C GLN A 17 -7.34 30.84 2.10
N VAL A 18 -7.83 29.71 1.61
CA VAL A 18 -6.99 28.65 1.03
C VAL A 18 -6.29 29.13 -0.23
N GLU A 19 -7.04 29.75 -1.16
CA GLU A 19 -6.48 30.29 -2.41
C GLU A 19 -5.34 31.28 -2.14
N ASN A 20 -5.55 32.23 -1.23
CA ASN A 20 -4.55 33.22 -0.88
C ASN A 20 -3.35 32.60 -0.14
N ALA A 21 -3.58 31.66 0.78
CA ALA A 21 -2.52 30.95 1.47
C ALA A 21 -1.67 30.14 0.49
N VAL A 22 -2.28 29.36 -0.39
CA VAL A 22 -1.60 28.58 -1.42
C VAL A 22 -0.79 29.50 -2.36
N LYS A 23 -1.38 30.60 -2.83
CA LYS A 23 -0.66 31.56 -3.66
C LYS A 23 0.58 32.13 -2.95
N LEU A 24 0.46 32.51 -1.68
CA LEU A 24 1.60 33.02 -0.91
C LEU A 24 2.69 31.95 -0.71
N ILE A 25 2.32 30.68 -0.50
CA ILE A 25 3.25 29.56 -0.41
C ILE A 25 3.96 29.35 -1.75
N ASP A 26 3.23 29.37 -2.85
CA ASP A 26 3.76 29.20 -4.20
C ASP A 26 4.68 30.36 -4.62
N ASP A 27 4.41 31.56 -4.12
CA ASP A 27 5.31 32.73 -4.27
C ASP A 27 6.61 32.61 -3.43
N GLY A 28 6.81 31.47 -2.73
CA GLY A 28 8.02 31.19 -1.95
C GLY A 28 8.08 31.82 -0.56
N ASN A 29 6.95 32.35 -0.05
CA ASN A 29 6.93 32.89 1.30
C ASN A 29 6.97 31.78 2.36
N THR A 30 7.73 31.99 3.44
CA THR A 30 7.75 31.06 4.57
C THR A 30 6.49 31.15 5.40
N ILE A 31 6.05 30.07 6.01
CA ILE A 31 4.86 30.03 6.87
C ILE A 31 4.90 31.07 8.00
N PRO A 32 6.02 31.23 8.76
CA PRO A 32 6.12 32.27 9.77
C PRO A 32 5.97 33.70 9.21
N PHE A 33 6.43 33.95 7.98
CA PHE A 33 6.25 35.23 7.31
C PHE A 33 4.76 35.48 6.98
N ILE A 34 4.08 34.49 6.42
CA ILE A 34 2.65 34.57 6.08
C ILE A 34 1.83 34.83 7.36
N ALA A 35 2.06 34.03 8.39
CA ALA A 35 1.32 34.14 9.67
C ALA A 35 1.51 35.52 10.35
N ARG A 36 2.67 36.14 10.19
CA ARG A 36 3.00 37.40 10.86
C ARG A 36 2.63 38.62 10.03
N TYR A 37 2.89 38.58 8.71
CA TYR A 37 2.84 39.78 7.86
C TYR A 37 1.77 39.75 6.77
N ARG A 38 1.01 38.64 6.64
CA ARG A 38 -0.05 38.48 5.63
C ARG A 38 -1.39 38.07 6.21
N LYS A 39 -1.64 38.43 7.47
CA LYS A 39 -2.89 38.08 8.19
C LYS A 39 -4.15 38.51 7.45
N GLU A 40 -4.15 39.72 6.90
CA GLU A 40 -5.32 40.22 6.15
C GLU A 40 -5.57 39.40 4.88
N ALA A 41 -4.50 38.99 4.18
CA ALA A 41 -4.62 38.18 2.97
C ALA A 41 -5.16 36.77 3.25
N THR A 42 -4.82 36.19 4.41
CA THR A 42 -5.23 34.80 4.77
C THR A 42 -6.43 34.79 5.73
N GLY A 43 -7.02 35.95 6.07
CA GLY A 43 -8.12 36.02 7.03
C GLY A 43 -7.71 35.57 8.43
N SER A 44 -6.49 35.91 8.83
CA SER A 44 -5.90 35.63 10.15
C SER A 44 -5.73 34.13 10.48
N LEU A 45 -5.45 33.29 9.47
CA LEU A 45 -5.03 31.92 9.74
C LEU A 45 -3.75 31.93 10.60
N ASP A 46 -3.75 31.12 11.65
CA ASP A 46 -2.62 31.02 12.57
C ASP A 46 -1.45 30.20 11.98
N ASP A 47 -0.28 30.27 12.65
CA ASP A 47 0.94 29.61 12.18
C ASP A 47 0.77 28.07 12.10
N GLN A 48 0.08 27.47 13.06
CA GLN A 48 -0.12 26.00 13.08
C GLN A 48 -1.02 25.56 11.92
N LEU A 49 -2.15 26.25 11.72
CA LEU A 49 -3.08 25.94 10.65
C LEU A 49 -2.44 26.11 9.27
N LEU A 50 -1.62 27.17 9.10
CA LEU A 50 -0.86 27.39 7.86
C LEU A 50 0.17 26.30 7.61
N ARG A 51 0.85 25.79 8.65
CA ARG A 51 1.78 24.65 8.53
C ARG A 51 1.03 23.40 8.09
N ASP A 52 -0.03 23.04 8.81
CA ASP A 52 -0.83 21.86 8.53
C ASP A 52 -1.41 21.91 7.10
N LEU A 53 -1.89 23.09 6.68
CA LEU A 53 -2.37 23.34 5.32
C LEU A 53 -1.24 23.18 4.28
N SER A 54 -0.05 23.72 4.54
CA SER A 54 1.11 23.60 3.64
C SER A 54 1.57 22.15 3.49
N ASP A 55 1.65 21.41 4.60
CA ASP A 55 2.03 20.00 4.59
C ASP A 55 0.98 19.17 3.83
N ARG A 56 -0.30 19.46 4.06
CA ARG A 56 -1.39 18.79 3.36
C ARG A 56 -1.44 19.12 1.87
N LEU A 57 -1.21 20.38 1.50
CA LEU A 57 -1.09 20.81 0.10
C LEU A 57 0.01 20.03 -0.62
N THR A 58 1.17 19.94 0.01
CA THR A 58 2.32 19.20 -0.53
C THR A 58 1.98 17.73 -0.73
N TYR A 59 1.33 17.10 0.27
CA TYR A 59 0.85 15.72 0.17
C TYR A 59 -0.14 15.52 -0.99
N LEU A 60 -1.13 16.40 -1.13
CA LEU A 60 -2.15 16.28 -2.17
C LEU A 60 -1.57 16.48 -3.57
N ARG A 61 -0.63 17.42 -3.74
CA ARG A 61 0.10 17.61 -5.00
C ARG A 61 0.92 16.40 -5.39
N ASN A 62 1.67 15.84 -4.43
CA ASN A 62 2.41 14.62 -4.65
C ASN A 62 1.49 13.45 -5.03
N MET A 63 0.33 13.36 -4.40
CA MET A 63 -0.66 12.32 -4.72
C MET A 63 -1.18 12.44 -6.15
N GLU A 64 -1.51 13.65 -6.63
CA GLU A 64 -1.95 13.85 -8.03
C GLU A 64 -0.82 13.56 -9.02
N GLU A 65 0.41 14.00 -8.73
CA GLU A 65 1.58 13.66 -9.55
C GLU A 65 1.80 12.12 -9.64
N GLN A 66 1.60 11.41 -8.54
CA GLN A 66 1.69 9.94 -8.55
C GLN A 66 0.55 9.30 -9.34
N LYS A 67 -0.69 9.83 -9.25
CA LYS A 67 -1.80 9.35 -10.08
C LYS A 67 -1.48 9.48 -11.57
N GLU A 68 -1.01 10.64 -12.00
CA GLU A 68 -0.63 10.87 -13.40
C GLU A 68 0.44 9.89 -13.89
N LYS A 69 1.49 9.66 -13.09
CA LYS A 69 2.55 8.70 -13.42
C LYS A 69 2.02 7.27 -13.53
N ILE A 70 1.12 6.88 -12.63
CA ILE A 70 0.53 5.54 -12.62
C ILE A 70 -0.39 5.35 -13.82
N ILE A 71 -1.23 6.33 -14.12
CA ILE A 71 -2.11 6.31 -15.30
C ILE A 71 -1.26 6.12 -16.55
N ALA A 72 -0.25 6.98 -16.76
CA ALA A 72 0.63 6.88 -17.93
C ALA A 72 1.32 5.52 -18.02
N SER A 73 1.79 4.97 -16.89
CA SER A 73 2.44 3.64 -16.88
C SER A 73 1.50 2.49 -17.19
N ILE A 74 0.22 2.56 -16.82
CA ILE A 74 -0.76 1.51 -17.12
C ILE A 74 -1.26 1.65 -18.57
N GLU A 75 -1.40 2.87 -19.07
CA GLU A 75 -1.75 3.15 -20.47
C GLU A 75 -0.66 2.67 -21.43
N GLU A 76 0.63 2.89 -21.11
CA GLU A 76 1.76 2.38 -21.88
C GLU A 76 1.76 0.84 -21.98
N GLN A 77 1.21 0.16 -21.01
CA GLN A 77 1.05 -1.30 -20.98
C GLN A 77 -0.22 -1.77 -21.72
N GLU A 78 -1.07 -0.88 -22.21
CA GLU A 78 -2.37 -1.17 -22.82
C GLU A 78 -3.33 -1.93 -21.88
N LEU A 79 -3.19 -1.74 -20.57
CA LEU A 79 -3.97 -2.42 -19.53
C LEU A 79 -5.01 -1.51 -18.83
N MET A 80 -5.13 -0.24 -19.25
CA MET A 80 -6.09 0.70 -18.65
C MET A 80 -7.52 0.29 -18.97
N THR A 81 -8.37 0.26 -17.94
CA THR A 81 -9.82 0.09 -18.05
C THR A 81 -10.55 1.20 -17.29
N ASP A 82 -11.86 1.38 -17.58
CA ASP A 82 -12.67 2.37 -16.86
C ASP A 82 -12.73 2.11 -15.36
N GLU A 83 -12.73 0.84 -14.92
CA GLU A 83 -12.73 0.46 -13.51
C GLU A 83 -11.39 0.79 -12.83
N ILE A 84 -10.26 0.59 -13.51
CA ILE A 84 -8.93 0.95 -13.00
C ILE A 84 -8.82 2.46 -12.88
N MET A 85 -9.26 3.20 -13.91
CA MET A 85 -9.26 4.66 -13.89
C MET A 85 -10.10 5.19 -12.72
N ALA A 86 -11.33 4.71 -12.55
CA ALA A 86 -12.20 5.08 -11.45
C ALA A 86 -11.58 4.77 -10.07
N SER A 87 -10.90 3.62 -9.96
CA SER A 87 -10.20 3.23 -8.73
C SER A 87 -9.05 4.19 -8.39
N ILE A 88 -8.24 4.57 -9.40
CA ILE A 88 -7.14 5.53 -9.22
C ILE A 88 -7.69 6.91 -8.83
N GLU A 89 -8.74 7.39 -9.51
CA GLU A 89 -9.36 8.69 -9.21
C GLU A 89 -9.94 8.74 -7.79
N SER A 90 -10.59 7.66 -7.35
CA SER A 90 -11.21 7.56 -6.03
C SER A 90 -10.22 7.33 -4.88
N ALA A 91 -8.98 6.94 -5.17
CA ALA A 91 -7.96 6.72 -4.16
C ALA A 91 -7.77 7.96 -3.30
N SER A 92 -7.85 7.80 -1.99
CA SER A 92 -7.78 8.87 -0.99
C SER A 92 -6.43 8.99 -0.29
N THR A 93 -5.58 7.98 -0.44
CA THR A 93 -4.23 7.91 0.15
C THR A 93 -3.21 7.37 -0.85
N LEU A 94 -1.95 7.77 -0.67
CA LEU A 94 -0.83 7.21 -1.45
C LEU A 94 -0.73 5.68 -1.29
N THR A 95 -1.10 5.15 -0.13
CA THR A 95 -1.09 3.71 0.13
C THR A 95 -2.15 2.97 -0.70
N GLU A 96 -3.36 3.53 -0.80
CA GLU A 96 -4.41 2.97 -1.68
C GLU A 96 -3.99 3.03 -3.14
N LEU A 97 -3.39 4.14 -3.55
CA LEU A 97 -2.89 4.32 -4.91
C LEU A 97 -1.78 3.31 -5.26
N GLU A 98 -0.84 3.08 -4.34
CA GLU A 98 0.22 2.08 -4.49
C GLU A 98 -0.34 0.65 -4.55
N ASP A 99 -1.37 0.32 -3.77
CA ASP A 99 -2.02 -0.98 -3.83
C ASP A 99 -2.72 -1.21 -5.18
N ILE A 100 -3.39 -0.18 -5.73
CA ILE A 100 -4.03 -0.24 -7.06
C ILE A 100 -2.98 -0.45 -8.16
N TYR A 101 -1.84 0.24 -8.08
CA TYR A 101 -0.76 0.14 -9.07
C TYR A 101 0.03 -1.16 -8.99
N ARG A 102 0.04 -1.82 -7.85
CA ARG A 102 0.90 -2.98 -7.58
C ARG A 102 0.82 -4.12 -8.60
N PRO A 103 -0.35 -4.54 -9.10
CA PRO A 103 -0.46 -5.56 -10.14
C PRO A 103 0.23 -5.17 -11.46
N PHE A 104 0.26 -3.87 -11.78
CA PHE A 104 0.77 -3.31 -13.03
C PHE A 104 2.24 -2.90 -12.95
N ARG A 105 2.80 -2.85 -11.74
CA ARG A 105 4.19 -2.43 -11.55
C ARG A 105 5.14 -3.43 -12.20
N PRO A 106 6.08 -2.97 -13.05
CA PRO A 106 7.10 -3.85 -13.60
C PRO A 106 7.86 -4.58 -12.49
N LYS A 107 7.77 -5.89 -12.47
CA LYS A 107 8.39 -6.73 -11.44
C LYS A 107 9.72 -7.27 -11.92
N ARG A 108 10.67 -7.39 -11.01
CA ARG A 108 11.88 -8.18 -11.24
C ARG A 108 11.49 -9.66 -11.35
N LYS A 109 12.45 -10.52 -11.77
CA LYS A 109 12.24 -11.96 -11.88
C LYS A 109 11.68 -12.54 -10.56
N THR A 110 10.38 -12.90 -10.56
CA THR A 110 9.68 -13.57 -9.47
C THR A 110 9.40 -15.02 -9.85
N ARG A 111 9.03 -15.87 -8.88
CA ARG A 111 8.59 -17.25 -9.19
C ARG A 111 7.40 -17.25 -10.13
N ALA A 112 6.43 -16.36 -9.90
CA ALA A 112 5.27 -16.21 -10.78
C ALA A 112 5.66 -15.77 -12.19
N SER A 113 6.57 -14.79 -12.36
CA SER A 113 7.02 -14.36 -13.69
C SER A 113 7.75 -15.46 -14.45
N VAL A 114 8.52 -16.31 -13.74
CA VAL A 114 9.15 -17.49 -14.32
C VAL A 114 8.10 -18.51 -14.76
N ALA A 115 7.10 -18.78 -13.92
CA ALA A 115 6.01 -19.68 -14.25
C ALA A 115 5.16 -19.19 -15.44
N LYS A 116 4.91 -17.89 -15.52
CA LYS A 116 4.24 -17.25 -16.69
C LYS A 116 5.05 -17.45 -17.97
N ALA A 117 6.36 -17.23 -17.91
CA ALA A 117 7.25 -17.45 -19.05
C ALA A 117 7.25 -18.89 -19.56
N LYS A 118 7.03 -19.86 -18.65
CA LYS A 118 6.87 -21.29 -18.97
C LYS A 118 5.48 -21.65 -19.53
N GLY A 119 4.59 -20.67 -19.73
CA GLY A 119 3.26 -20.86 -20.29
C GLY A 119 2.18 -21.31 -19.31
N LEU A 120 2.41 -21.19 -17.98
CA LEU A 120 1.50 -21.71 -16.94
C LEU A 120 0.37 -20.76 -16.54
N GLN A 121 0.24 -19.58 -17.19
CA GLN A 121 -0.83 -18.62 -16.88
C GLN A 121 -2.21 -19.25 -17.08
N GLY A 122 -2.46 -19.96 -18.19
CA GLY A 122 -3.74 -20.59 -18.46
C GLY A 122 -4.14 -21.64 -17.41
N LEU A 123 -3.16 -22.40 -16.88
CA LEU A 123 -3.42 -23.33 -15.77
C LEU A 123 -3.77 -22.58 -14.47
N ALA A 124 -3.08 -21.49 -14.20
CA ALA A 124 -3.39 -20.65 -13.03
C ALA A 124 -4.80 -20.05 -13.13
N ASP A 125 -5.21 -19.56 -14.29
CA ASP A 125 -6.54 -19.02 -14.54
C ASP A 125 -7.62 -20.10 -14.38
N PHE A 126 -7.37 -21.30 -14.92
CA PHE A 126 -8.24 -22.45 -14.76
C PHE A 126 -8.44 -22.84 -13.29
N LEU A 127 -7.35 -22.93 -12.53
CA LEU A 127 -7.43 -23.26 -11.10
C LEU A 127 -8.13 -22.17 -10.30
N TYR A 128 -7.84 -20.90 -10.60
CA TYR A 128 -8.44 -19.77 -9.91
C TYR A 128 -9.94 -19.60 -10.23
N ALA A 129 -10.39 -20.02 -11.41
CA ALA A 129 -11.81 -20.02 -11.77
C ALA A 129 -12.67 -20.90 -10.86
N GLN A 130 -12.09 -21.96 -10.23
CA GLN A 130 -12.73 -22.85 -9.26
C GLN A 130 -14.08 -23.42 -9.77
N ASP A 131 -14.14 -23.71 -11.06
CA ASP A 131 -15.37 -24.28 -11.67
C ASP A 131 -15.50 -25.76 -11.33
N LYS A 132 -16.54 -26.13 -10.59
CA LYS A 132 -16.84 -27.49 -10.15
C LYS A 132 -17.13 -28.48 -11.30
N ASN A 133 -17.57 -27.97 -12.43
CA ASN A 133 -17.90 -28.79 -13.61
C ASN A 133 -16.68 -28.96 -14.52
N SER A 134 -15.53 -28.38 -14.17
CA SER A 134 -14.32 -28.48 -14.95
C SER A 134 -13.56 -29.79 -14.71
N ASN A 135 -12.55 -30.03 -15.51
CA ASN A 135 -11.63 -31.16 -15.34
C ASN A 135 -10.97 -31.17 -13.95
N GLN A 136 -10.53 -32.34 -13.53
CA GLN A 136 -9.71 -32.42 -12.32
C GLN A 136 -8.39 -31.65 -12.54
N PRO A 137 -7.89 -30.92 -11.54
CA PRO A 137 -6.65 -30.13 -11.64
C PRO A 137 -5.45 -30.90 -12.19
N LEU A 138 -5.30 -32.17 -11.81
CA LEU A 138 -4.22 -33.04 -12.29
C LEU A 138 -4.32 -33.31 -13.80
N VAL A 139 -5.53 -33.60 -14.29
CA VAL A 139 -5.77 -33.87 -15.72
C VAL A 139 -5.58 -32.61 -16.55
N GLU A 140 -5.98 -31.45 -16.04
CA GLU A 140 -5.78 -30.20 -16.73
C GLU A 140 -4.29 -29.83 -16.81
N ALA A 141 -3.55 -30.06 -15.73
CA ALA A 141 -2.11 -29.75 -15.66
C ALA A 141 -1.26 -30.55 -16.68
N GLU A 142 -1.69 -31.74 -17.09
CA GLU A 142 -1.01 -32.54 -18.12
C GLU A 142 -0.91 -31.80 -19.46
N LYS A 143 -1.84 -30.90 -19.78
CA LYS A 143 -1.85 -30.12 -21.03
C LYS A 143 -0.75 -29.04 -21.09
N TYR A 144 -0.13 -28.74 -19.95
CA TYR A 144 0.88 -27.68 -19.81
C TYR A 144 2.30 -28.22 -19.68
N LEU A 145 2.46 -29.56 -19.87
CA LEU A 145 3.79 -30.16 -19.90
C LEU A 145 4.53 -29.75 -21.17
N ASN A 146 5.78 -29.37 -21.03
CA ASN A 146 6.69 -28.99 -22.12
C ASN A 146 8.15 -29.17 -21.67
N ASP A 147 9.12 -28.81 -22.52
CA ASP A 147 10.55 -28.97 -22.23
C ASP A 147 11.04 -28.23 -20.99
N GLU A 148 10.31 -27.19 -20.52
CA GLU A 148 10.61 -26.44 -19.29
C GLU A 148 9.74 -26.82 -18.09
N VAL A 149 8.71 -27.65 -18.31
CA VAL A 149 7.76 -28.13 -17.29
C VAL A 149 7.66 -29.64 -17.40
N GLU A 150 8.51 -30.34 -16.68
CA GLU A 150 8.73 -31.78 -16.87
C GLU A 150 7.66 -32.66 -16.18
N SER A 151 6.95 -32.11 -15.18
CA SER A 151 5.97 -32.87 -14.41
C SER A 151 4.70 -32.09 -14.12
N VAL A 152 3.61 -32.83 -13.88
CA VAL A 152 2.32 -32.27 -13.41
C VAL A 152 2.48 -31.52 -12.10
N GLU A 153 3.36 -31.96 -11.22
CA GLU A 153 3.66 -31.30 -9.97
C GLU A 153 4.32 -29.95 -10.22
N ASP A 154 5.29 -29.85 -11.13
CA ASP A 154 5.95 -28.59 -11.52
C ASP A 154 4.94 -27.62 -12.14
N ALA A 155 4.05 -28.11 -13.02
CA ALA A 155 2.97 -27.32 -13.60
C ALA A 155 2.07 -26.71 -12.52
N LEU A 156 1.59 -27.54 -11.57
CA LEU A 156 0.74 -27.10 -10.48
C LEU A 156 1.45 -26.14 -9.52
N ASN A 157 2.74 -26.37 -9.22
CA ASN A 157 3.50 -25.48 -8.37
C ASN A 157 3.73 -24.12 -9.04
N GLY A 158 4.02 -24.11 -10.33
CA GLY A 158 4.12 -22.85 -11.10
C GLY A 158 2.78 -22.08 -11.15
N ALA A 159 1.67 -22.79 -11.38
CA ALA A 159 0.34 -22.17 -11.34
C ALA A 159 0.00 -21.59 -9.95
N LYS A 160 0.35 -22.33 -8.87
CA LYS A 160 0.20 -21.83 -7.49
C LYS A 160 1.05 -20.57 -7.24
N ASP A 161 2.27 -20.48 -7.75
CA ASP A 161 3.10 -19.28 -7.62
C ASP A 161 2.46 -18.07 -8.31
N ILE A 162 1.81 -18.26 -9.48
CA ILE A 162 1.07 -17.21 -10.19
C ILE A 162 -0.14 -16.76 -9.36
N ILE A 163 -0.94 -17.71 -8.85
CA ILE A 163 -2.11 -17.40 -8.00
C ILE A 163 -1.68 -16.70 -6.71
N ALA A 164 -0.62 -17.16 -6.07
CA ALA A 164 -0.10 -16.55 -4.85
C ALA A 164 0.33 -15.08 -5.07
N GLU A 165 0.96 -14.78 -6.21
CA GLU A 165 1.29 -13.42 -6.59
C GLU A 165 0.03 -12.59 -6.81
N PHE A 166 -0.96 -13.10 -7.53
CA PHE A 166 -2.24 -12.43 -7.76
C PHE A 166 -2.95 -12.09 -6.44
N VAL A 167 -3.09 -13.06 -5.52
CA VAL A 167 -3.68 -12.85 -4.19
C VAL A 167 -2.88 -11.83 -3.37
N SER A 168 -1.55 -11.90 -3.42
CA SER A 168 -0.68 -10.95 -2.71
C SER A 168 -0.80 -9.51 -3.21
N ASP A 169 -1.16 -9.33 -4.48
CA ASP A 169 -1.25 -8.02 -5.13
C ASP A 169 -2.68 -7.46 -5.15
N ASP A 170 -3.67 -8.25 -4.70
CA ASP A 170 -5.06 -7.79 -4.65
C ASP A 170 -5.23 -6.58 -3.71
N PRO A 171 -5.66 -5.41 -4.23
CA PRO A 171 -5.85 -4.20 -3.43
C PRO A 171 -6.86 -4.36 -2.30
N ALA A 172 -7.94 -5.11 -2.53
CA ALA A 172 -9.00 -5.35 -1.55
C ALA A 172 -8.46 -6.19 -0.37
N GLY A 173 -7.76 -7.29 -0.66
CA GLY A 173 -7.12 -8.13 0.33
C GLY A 173 -6.09 -7.35 1.16
N ARG A 174 -5.25 -6.58 0.52
CA ARG A 174 -4.25 -5.73 1.17
C ARG A 174 -4.88 -4.67 2.09
N LYS A 175 -5.95 -4.02 1.64
CA LYS A 175 -6.69 -3.02 2.44
C LYS A 175 -7.30 -3.66 3.68
N MET A 176 -7.97 -4.79 3.54
CA MET A 176 -8.61 -5.51 4.65
C MET A 176 -7.58 -6.06 5.64
N LEU A 177 -6.49 -6.66 5.17
CA LEU A 177 -5.40 -7.14 6.03
C LEU A 177 -4.75 -5.99 6.80
N ARG A 178 -4.44 -4.88 6.14
CA ARG A 178 -3.86 -3.69 6.78
C ARG A 178 -4.79 -3.14 7.86
N TYR A 179 -6.09 -3.07 7.59
CA TYR A 179 -7.08 -2.64 8.57
C TYR A 179 -7.12 -3.58 9.79
N SER A 180 -7.17 -4.89 9.56
CA SER A 180 -7.17 -5.90 10.63
C SER A 180 -5.91 -5.81 11.48
N ILE A 181 -4.72 -5.78 10.85
CA ILE A 181 -3.44 -5.71 11.53
C ILE A 181 -3.28 -4.40 12.31
N LYS A 182 -3.69 -3.28 11.75
CA LYS A 182 -3.65 -1.97 12.42
C LYS A 182 -4.45 -1.95 13.70
N ASN A 183 -5.61 -2.62 13.72
CA ASN A 183 -6.52 -2.56 14.87
C ASN A 183 -6.28 -3.68 15.89
N HIS A 184 -5.76 -4.83 15.47
CA HIS A 184 -5.64 -6.03 16.30
C HIS A 184 -4.22 -6.61 16.39
N GLY A 185 -3.29 -6.09 15.58
CA GLY A 185 -1.90 -6.53 15.60
C GLY A 185 -1.08 -5.85 16.70
N ASN A 186 0.05 -6.46 17.02
CA ASN A 186 1.03 -5.93 17.94
C ASN A 186 2.34 -5.66 17.22
N ILE A 187 3.03 -4.61 17.63
CA ILE A 187 4.44 -4.47 17.32
C ILE A 187 5.23 -5.25 18.37
N VAL A 188 6.17 -6.07 17.91
CA VAL A 188 7.05 -6.87 18.75
C VAL A 188 8.48 -6.49 18.45
N VAL A 189 9.18 -6.01 19.45
CA VAL A 189 10.58 -5.60 19.35
C VAL A 189 11.43 -6.51 20.21
N THR A 190 12.53 -7.01 19.66
CA THR A 190 13.48 -7.85 20.34
C THR A 190 14.89 -7.32 20.17
N GLY A 191 15.74 -7.54 21.18
CA GLY A 191 17.15 -7.23 21.07
C GLY A 191 17.85 -8.10 20.01
N ALA A 192 18.66 -7.48 19.16
CA ALA A 192 19.46 -8.15 18.13
C ALA A 192 20.90 -8.42 18.57
N LYS A 193 21.34 -7.86 19.73
CA LYS A 193 22.67 -7.98 20.32
C LYS A 193 22.56 -8.18 21.82
N ASP A 194 23.63 -8.63 22.45
CA ASP A 194 23.70 -8.82 23.92
C ASP A 194 23.66 -7.47 24.66
N GLU A 195 24.34 -6.46 24.12
CA GLU A 195 24.33 -5.10 24.66
C GLU A 195 23.55 -4.17 23.75
N LEU A 196 22.46 -3.60 24.25
CA LEU A 196 21.56 -2.72 23.49
C LEU A 196 21.76 -1.23 23.78
N GLY A 197 22.56 -0.89 24.80
CA GLY A 197 22.82 0.51 25.17
C GLY A 197 21.53 1.28 25.47
N VAL A 198 21.31 2.36 24.74
CA VAL A 198 20.11 3.22 24.90
C VAL A 198 18.79 2.51 24.53
N TYR A 199 18.85 1.34 23.90
CA TYR A 199 17.70 0.57 23.48
C TYR A 199 17.33 -0.56 24.45
N GLU A 200 17.99 -0.67 25.61
CA GLU A 200 17.80 -1.76 26.57
C GLU A 200 16.36 -1.92 27.01
N MET A 201 15.62 -0.83 27.14
CA MET A 201 14.18 -0.83 27.47
C MET A 201 13.29 -1.51 26.41
N TYR A 202 13.81 -1.79 25.22
CA TYR A 202 13.11 -2.44 24.11
C TYR A 202 13.59 -3.87 23.85
N ARG A 203 14.37 -4.48 24.76
CA ARG A 203 14.93 -5.83 24.60
C ARG A 203 13.86 -6.88 24.33
N GLU A 204 12.76 -6.80 25.06
CA GLU A 204 11.55 -7.60 24.88
C GLU A 204 10.35 -6.67 25.05
N TYR A 205 9.90 -6.10 23.97
CA TYR A 205 8.83 -5.09 24.01
C TYR A 205 7.70 -5.47 23.07
N THR A 206 6.46 -5.37 23.58
CA THR A 206 5.24 -5.62 22.79
C THR A 206 4.20 -4.57 23.12
N GLU A 207 3.59 -4.00 22.09
CA GLU A 207 2.51 -3.01 22.22
C GLU A 207 1.53 -3.14 21.05
N PRO A 208 0.19 -2.94 21.29
CA PRO A 208 -0.78 -2.86 20.21
C PRO A 208 -0.43 -1.73 19.21
N ILE A 209 -0.50 -2.04 17.91
CA ILE A 209 -0.20 -1.06 16.85
C ILE A 209 -1.11 0.15 16.95
N SER A 210 -2.38 -0.04 17.33
CA SER A 210 -3.35 1.04 17.46
C SER A 210 -2.99 2.09 18.52
N ASN A 211 -2.15 1.75 19.49
CA ASN A 211 -1.82 2.59 20.66
C ASN A 211 -0.40 3.16 20.63
N ILE A 212 0.40 2.75 19.62
CA ILE A 212 1.83 3.09 19.60
C ILE A 212 2.06 4.59 19.41
N ALA A 213 2.87 5.17 20.27
CA ALA A 213 3.26 6.57 20.17
C ALA A 213 4.33 6.77 19.09
N SER A 214 4.24 7.88 18.34
CA SER A 214 5.16 8.19 17.23
C SER A 214 6.64 8.19 17.64
N HIS A 215 6.97 8.66 18.83
CA HIS A 215 8.36 8.66 19.31
C HIS A 215 8.94 7.25 19.50
N ARG A 216 8.10 6.26 19.85
CA ARG A 216 8.52 4.85 19.95
C ARG A 216 8.78 4.25 18.58
N VAL A 217 7.90 4.54 17.61
CA VAL A 217 8.13 4.12 16.21
C VAL A 217 9.46 4.65 15.69
N LEU A 218 9.77 5.92 15.97
CA LEU A 218 11.07 6.53 15.60
C LEU A 218 12.24 5.84 16.30
N ALA A 219 12.11 5.51 17.59
CA ALA A 219 13.14 4.79 18.34
C ALA A 219 13.37 3.37 17.79
N PHE A 220 12.30 2.65 17.46
CA PHE A 220 12.38 1.29 16.87
C PHE A 220 13.06 1.32 15.50
N ASN A 221 12.62 2.22 14.61
CA ASN A 221 13.21 2.37 13.28
C ASN A 221 14.70 2.71 13.36
N ARG A 222 15.09 3.56 14.32
CA ARG A 222 16.48 3.92 14.54
C ARG A 222 17.28 2.73 15.07
N GLY A 223 16.78 2.04 16.11
CA GLY A 223 17.44 0.87 16.69
C GLY A 223 17.60 -0.29 15.71
N GLU A 224 16.60 -0.50 14.82
CA GLU A 224 16.67 -1.49 13.75
C GLU A 224 17.71 -1.10 12.69
N LYS A 225 17.72 0.17 12.25
CA LYS A 225 18.71 0.69 11.30
C LYS A 225 20.15 0.60 11.86
N GLU A 226 20.35 0.80 13.14
CA GLU A 226 21.64 0.67 13.83
C GLU A 226 21.98 -0.79 14.17
N GLY A 227 21.08 -1.74 13.91
CA GLY A 227 21.27 -3.17 14.12
C GLY A 227 21.26 -3.61 15.59
N PHE A 228 20.63 -2.84 16.47
CA PHE A 228 20.42 -3.19 17.88
C PHE A 228 19.09 -3.87 18.13
N LEU A 229 18.07 -3.57 17.32
CA LEU A 229 16.73 -4.10 17.47
C LEU A 229 16.31 -4.88 16.25
N LYS A 230 15.37 -5.83 16.44
CA LYS A 230 14.54 -6.45 15.40
C LYS A 230 13.10 -6.07 15.66
N VAL A 231 12.43 -5.54 14.65
CA VAL A 231 11.05 -5.08 14.74
C VAL A 231 10.17 -5.98 13.88
N ASN A 232 9.16 -6.57 14.48
CA ASN A 232 8.19 -7.44 13.82
C ASN A 232 6.77 -6.98 14.12
N ILE A 233 5.86 -7.38 13.25
CA ILE A 233 4.42 -7.25 13.47
C ILE A 233 3.88 -8.65 13.76
N ASP A 234 3.29 -8.81 14.94
CA ASP A 234 2.56 -10.02 15.30
C ASP A 234 1.06 -9.79 15.09
N TYR A 235 0.41 -10.75 14.44
CA TYR A 235 -1.00 -10.69 14.10
C TYR A 235 -1.61 -12.08 14.04
N ASP A 236 -2.93 -12.17 14.20
CA ASP A 236 -3.65 -13.43 14.08
C ASP A 236 -3.67 -13.93 12.63
N LYS A 237 -2.87 -14.96 12.38
CA LYS A 237 -2.75 -15.60 11.06
C LYS A 237 -4.06 -16.25 10.60
N ILE A 238 -4.88 -16.76 11.54
CA ILE A 238 -6.16 -17.39 11.22
C ILE A 238 -7.11 -16.34 10.67
N THR A 239 -7.25 -15.21 11.35
CA THR A 239 -8.04 -14.07 10.87
C THR A 239 -7.54 -13.57 9.52
N ALA A 240 -6.22 -13.45 9.33
CA ALA A 240 -5.66 -13.01 8.05
C ALA A 240 -5.98 -13.99 6.91
N LEU A 241 -5.83 -15.29 7.15
CA LEU A 241 -6.20 -16.32 6.16
C LEU A 241 -7.69 -16.35 5.88
N THR A 242 -8.54 -16.14 6.88
CA THR A 242 -10.00 -16.07 6.70
C THR A 242 -10.40 -14.89 5.80
N ILE A 243 -9.76 -13.74 5.96
CA ILE A 243 -9.98 -12.57 5.08
C ILE A 243 -9.67 -12.94 3.63
N LEU A 244 -8.50 -13.53 3.37
CA LEU A 244 -8.11 -13.92 2.01
C LEU A 244 -8.99 -15.04 1.46
N TYR A 245 -9.37 -16.00 2.29
CA TYR A 245 -10.29 -17.08 1.91
C TYR A 245 -11.61 -16.51 1.40
N ASN A 246 -12.23 -15.61 2.17
CA ASN A 246 -13.51 -15.03 1.80
C ASN A 246 -13.47 -14.17 0.53
N LEU A 247 -12.29 -13.62 0.17
CA LEU A 247 -12.12 -12.84 -1.06
C LEU A 247 -11.87 -13.71 -2.29
N HIS A 248 -11.13 -14.81 -2.14
CA HIS A 248 -10.59 -15.53 -3.29
C HIS A 248 -11.14 -16.96 -3.45
N ILE A 249 -11.74 -17.54 -2.42
CA ILE A 249 -12.31 -18.90 -2.50
C ILE A 249 -13.83 -18.79 -2.70
N LYS A 250 -14.30 -19.41 -3.77
CA LYS A 250 -15.74 -19.54 -4.04
C LYS A 250 -16.29 -20.62 -3.13
N ASP A 251 -17.37 -20.30 -2.42
CA ASP A 251 -18.08 -21.30 -1.62
C ASP A 251 -18.54 -22.44 -2.52
N SER A 252 -18.30 -23.65 -2.03
CA SER A 252 -18.62 -24.88 -2.74
C SER A 252 -20.06 -25.31 -2.50
#